data_1c8c2f15fbe365f18d5d936ef3a9f6d9
#
_entry.id   1c8c2f15fbe365f18d5d936ef3a9f6d9
#
_cell.length_a   1.000
_cell.length_b   1.000
_cell.length_c   1.000
_cell.angle_alpha   90.00
_cell.angle_beta   90.00
_cell.angle_gamma   90.00
#
_symmetry.space_group_name_H-M   'P 1'
#
loop_
_entity.id
_entity.type
_entity.pdbx_description
1 polymer ?
#
loop_
_entity_poly.entity_id
_entity_poly.type
_entity_poly.pdbx_seq_one_letter_code
_entity_poly.pdbx_strand_id
1 'polypeptide(L)'
;MKFLGEGEWKRKKHGPEYRRQWRKLHIGIDAKTLQIRAIQLTTNNVSDSQVLGDLLNQIPQDERIDSVYTDGAYDTKQCRQVIADRQAHAVIPPRKNAKPWKDTKSSSLERNELLRTVKRLGRTLWKKWSGYHRRSLVETKMHCIKLLGDKLSARSFGSQVNEIHARVAVLNRFTELGRPLTQVTP
;
A
#
# COMPACT_ATOMS: atom_id res chain seq x y z
N MET A 1 6.30 -3.64 1.03
CA MET A 1 7.67 -3.51 0.46
C MET A 1 8.70 -3.70 1.56
N LYS A 2 9.81 -4.39 1.27
CA LYS A 2 10.84 -4.66 2.29
C LYS A 2 11.73 -3.43 2.46
N PHE A 3 11.81 -2.91 3.68
CA PHE A 3 12.76 -1.88 4.08
C PHE A 3 13.99 -2.55 4.69
N LEU A 4 15.17 -2.16 4.28
CA LEU A 4 16.40 -2.86 4.58
C LEU A 4 16.83 -2.74 6.05
N GLY A 5 16.62 -3.83 6.79
CA GLY A 5 17.68 -4.30 7.67
C GLY A 5 18.70 -5.07 6.83
N GLU A 6 19.87 -5.34 7.32
CA GLU A 6 20.89 -6.13 6.60
C GLU A 6 20.29 -7.48 6.17
N GLY A 7 20.31 -7.74 4.85
CA GLY A 7 19.44 -8.67 4.20
C GLY A 7 19.62 -10.14 4.58
N GLU A 8 18.71 -10.97 4.09
CA GLU A 8 18.74 -12.43 4.11
C GLU A 8 20.11 -13.00 3.67
N TRP A 9 20.85 -12.26 2.85
CA TRP A 9 22.19 -12.63 2.42
C TRP A 9 23.19 -12.71 3.58
N LYS A 10 23.22 -11.74 4.51
CA LYS A 10 24.11 -11.80 5.68
C LYS A 10 23.67 -12.90 6.66
N ARG A 11 22.37 -13.13 6.78
CA ARG A 11 21.85 -14.25 7.56
C ARG A 11 22.26 -15.62 7.00
N LYS A 12 22.25 -15.78 5.67
CA LYS A 12 22.74 -17.00 5.02
C LYS A 12 24.24 -17.18 5.17
N LYS A 13 25.01 -16.07 5.19
CA LYS A 13 26.48 -16.12 5.25
C LYS A 13 27.02 -16.25 6.69
N HIS A 14 26.37 -15.65 7.69
CA HIS A 14 26.89 -15.52 9.05
C HIS A 14 26.01 -16.12 10.16
N GLY A 15 24.90 -16.83 9.80
CA GLY A 15 24.00 -17.46 10.75
C GLY A 15 22.97 -16.53 11.41
N PRO A 16 22.07 -17.08 12.26
CA PRO A 16 20.90 -16.38 12.78
C PRO A 16 21.19 -15.26 13.79
N GLU A 17 22.40 -15.17 14.33
CA GLU A 17 22.76 -14.16 15.33
C GLU A 17 23.11 -12.78 14.76
N TYR A 18 23.43 -12.69 13.47
CA TYR A 18 23.67 -11.40 12.78
C TYR A 18 22.35 -10.77 12.33
N ARG A 19 21.69 -10.10 13.28
CA ARG A 19 20.30 -9.66 13.14
C ARG A 19 20.15 -8.20 12.79
N ARG A 20 19.95 -7.89 11.50
CA ARG A 20 19.01 -6.84 11.12
C ARG A 20 17.86 -7.51 10.40
N GLN A 21 16.73 -7.65 11.10
CA GLN A 21 15.53 -8.24 10.53
C GLN A 21 14.92 -7.28 9.52
N TRP A 22 14.51 -7.80 8.36
CA TRP A 22 13.72 -7.09 7.40
C TRP A 22 12.44 -6.56 8.04
N ARG A 23 12.15 -5.29 7.74
CA ARG A 23 10.86 -4.69 8.07
C ARG A 23 10.06 -4.52 6.79
N LYS A 24 8.75 -4.68 6.89
CA LYS A 24 7.83 -4.31 5.82
C LYS A 24 7.25 -2.95 6.10
N LEU A 25 7.29 -2.09 5.11
CA LEU A 25 6.62 -0.80 5.13
C LEU A 25 5.36 -0.89 4.28
N HIS A 26 4.25 -0.50 4.86
CA HIS A 26 2.94 -0.39 4.23
C HIS A 26 2.54 1.08 4.24
N ILE A 27 2.07 1.59 3.12
CA ILE A 27 1.61 2.99 3.00
C ILE A 27 0.29 3.06 2.24
N GLY A 28 -0.57 3.98 2.67
CA GLY A 28 -1.72 4.46 1.93
C GLY A 28 -1.45 5.88 1.45
N ILE A 29 -1.70 6.15 0.18
CA ILE A 29 -1.53 7.48 -0.42
C ILE A 29 -2.83 7.99 -1.01
N ASP A 30 -3.03 9.29 -0.99
CA ASP A 30 -4.05 9.93 -1.78
C ASP A 30 -3.60 10.02 -3.25
N ALA A 31 -4.41 9.48 -4.16
CA ALA A 31 -4.08 9.43 -5.58
C ALA A 31 -4.15 10.79 -6.28
N LYS A 32 -4.78 11.81 -5.68
CA LYS A 32 -4.88 13.18 -6.22
C LYS A 32 -3.76 14.06 -5.71
N THR A 33 -3.57 14.10 -4.38
CA THR A 33 -2.58 14.97 -3.73
C THR A 33 -1.19 14.33 -3.66
N LEU A 34 -1.10 13.01 -3.82
CA LEU A 34 0.11 12.20 -3.64
C LEU A 34 0.67 12.24 -2.21
N GLN A 35 -0.09 12.71 -1.24
CA GLN A 35 0.28 12.67 0.16
C GLN A 35 0.15 11.27 0.72
N ILE A 36 1.08 10.90 1.60
CA ILE A 36 1.00 9.66 2.38
C ILE A 36 0.05 9.91 3.54
N ARG A 37 -1.10 9.22 3.54
CA ARG A 37 -2.20 9.38 4.51
C ARG A 37 -2.18 8.32 5.61
N ALA A 38 -1.59 7.18 5.32
CA ALA A 38 -1.49 6.07 6.27
C ALA A 38 -0.15 5.37 6.14
N ILE A 39 0.40 4.91 7.25
CA ILE A 39 1.70 4.27 7.29
C ILE A 39 1.75 3.22 8.41
N GLN A 40 2.33 2.07 8.11
CA GLN A 40 2.57 1.04 9.11
C GLN A 40 3.88 0.31 8.82
N LEU A 41 4.74 0.22 9.84
CA LEU A 41 5.94 -0.60 9.81
C LEU A 41 5.65 -1.91 10.54
N THR A 42 5.95 -3.03 9.91
CA THR A 42 5.72 -4.35 10.49
C THR A 42 6.95 -5.24 10.40
N THR A 43 6.92 -6.35 11.11
CA THR A 43 7.88 -7.44 10.91
C THR A 43 7.63 -8.13 9.57
N ASN A 44 8.60 -8.91 9.12
CA ASN A 44 8.51 -9.60 7.81
C ASN A 44 7.39 -10.65 7.74
N ASN A 45 6.88 -11.10 8.88
CA ASN A 45 5.87 -12.18 8.97
C ASN A 45 4.44 -11.70 8.71
N VAL A 46 4.19 -10.38 8.79
CA VAL A 46 2.86 -9.81 8.58
C VAL A 46 2.56 -9.73 7.08
N SER A 47 1.43 -10.26 6.64
CA SER A 47 1.00 -10.16 5.24
C SER A 47 0.40 -8.79 4.94
N ASP A 48 0.51 -8.35 3.69
CA ASP A 48 0.03 -7.03 3.27
C ASP A 48 -1.50 -6.89 3.46
N SER A 49 -2.25 -7.97 3.26
CA SER A 49 -3.70 -7.98 3.44
C SER A 49 -4.16 -7.83 4.89
N GLN A 50 -3.32 -8.17 5.88
CA GLN A 50 -3.66 -8.05 7.30
C GLN A 50 -3.64 -6.60 7.79
N VAL A 51 -2.85 -5.74 7.16
CA VAL A 51 -2.66 -4.34 7.61
C VAL A 51 -3.63 -3.35 6.96
N LEU A 52 -4.44 -3.77 5.99
CA LEU A 52 -5.31 -2.85 5.26
C LEU A 52 -6.30 -2.14 6.18
N GLY A 53 -6.88 -2.86 7.16
CA GLY A 53 -7.79 -2.29 8.14
C GLY A 53 -7.12 -1.18 8.96
N ASP A 54 -5.93 -1.45 9.48
CA ASP A 54 -5.17 -0.48 10.28
C ASP A 54 -4.78 0.75 9.47
N LEU A 55 -4.46 0.58 8.18
CA LEU A 55 -4.17 1.71 7.29
C LEU A 55 -5.41 2.56 7.03
N LEU A 56 -6.57 1.95 6.77
CA LEU A 56 -7.81 2.68 6.55
C LEU A 56 -8.32 3.37 7.82
N ASN A 57 -8.04 2.82 9.00
CA ASN A 57 -8.41 3.41 10.29
C ASN A 57 -7.59 4.66 10.64
N GLN A 58 -6.42 4.87 10.01
CA GLN A 58 -5.62 6.09 10.18
C GLN A 58 -6.22 7.29 9.41
N ILE A 59 -7.12 7.05 8.46
CA ILE A 59 -7.84 8.09 7.75
C ILE A 59 -9.11 8.42 8.55
N PRO A 60 -9.39 9.71 8.85
CA PRO A 60 -10.57 10.11 9.61
C PRO A 60 -11.85 9.45 9.09
N GLN A 61 -12.75 9.07 10.01
CA GLN A 61 -13.96 8.34 9.64
C GLN A 61 -14.99 9.18 8.87
N ASP A 62 -14.95 10.50 9.09
CA ASP A 62 -15.76 11.52 8.39
C ASP A 62 -15.21 11.86 7.01
N GLU A 63 -13.95 11.47 6.71
CA GLU A 63 -13.37 11.67 5.40
C GLU A 63 -13.84 10.57 4.43
N ARG A 64 -14.45 10.99 3.33
CA ARG A 64 -14.94 10.08 2.29
C ARG A 64 -13.77 9.50 1.48
N ILE A 65 -13.76 8.18 1.34
CA ILE A 65 -12.88 7.45 0.45
C ILE A 65 -13.70 6.94 -0.74
N ASP A 66 -13.45 7.45 -1.94
CA ASP A 66 -14.18 7.01 -3.14
C ASP A 66 -13.77 5.59 -3.56
N SER A 67 -12.47 5.31 -3.59
CA SER A 67 -11.96 4.02 -4.08
C SER A 67 -10.62 3.65 -3.43
N VAL A 68 -10.42 2.36 -3.22
CA VAL A 68 -9.16 1.80 -2.71
C VAL A 68 -8.53 0.90 -3.77
N TYR A 69 -7.34 1.27 -4.24
CA TYR A 69 -6.59 0.58 -5.29
C TYR A 69 -5.49 -0.27 -4.67
N THR A 70 -5.57 -1.59 -4.82
CA THR A 70 -4.57 -2.52 -4.30
C THR A 70 -4.25 -3.62 -5.31
N ASP A 71 -3.23 -4.43 -5.06
CA ASP A 71 -2.94 -5.58 -5.90
C ASP A 71 -3.80 -6.81 -5.53
N GLY A 72 -3.62 -7.91 -6.28
CA GLY A 72 -4.39 -9.13 -6.08
C GLY A 72 -4.07 -9.88 -4.77
N ALA A 73 -3.03 -9.51 -4.03
CA ALA A 73 -2.76 -10.07 -2.70
C ALA A 73 -3.86 -9.68 -1.69
N TYR A 74 -4.49 -8.52 -1.91
CA TYR A 74 -5.61 -8.02 -1.12
C TYR A 74 -6.98 -8.58 -1.55
N ASP A 75 -7.06 -9.49 -2.54
CA ASP A 75 -8.34 -10.12 -2.93
C ASP A 75 -8.75 -11.17 -1.88
N THR A 76 -9.09 -10.70 -0.68
CA THR A 76 -9.58 -11.46 0.47
C THR A 76 -10.92 -10.94 0.93
N LYS A 77 -11.72 -11.80 1.60
CA LYS A 77 -13.02 -11.39 2.16
C LYS A 77 -12.86 -10.26 3.17
N GLN A 78 -11.86 -10.36 4.04
CA GLN A 78 -11.57 -9.36 5.06
C GLN A 78 -11.25 -7.99 4.45
N CYS A 79 -10.33 -7.93 3.47
CA CYS A 79 -9.97 -6.67 2.82
C CYS A 79 -11.17 -6.00 2.14
N ARG A 80 -11.98 -6.78 1.41
CA ARG A 80 -13.15 -6.24 0.74
C ARG A 80 -14.23 -5.79 1.71
N GLN A 81 -14.38 -6.49 2.84
CA GLN A 81 -15.31 -6.07 3.89
C GLN A 81 -14.87 -4.75 4.51
N VAL A 82 -13.61 -4.62 4.92
CA VAL A 82 -13.06 -3.38 5.51
C VAL A 82 -13.21 -2.18 4.56
N ILE A 83 -13.02 -2.38 3.24
CA ILE A 83 -13.25 -1.32 2.25
C ILE A 83 -14.74 -0.98 2.15
N ALA A 84 -15.61 -1.98 2.14
CA ALA A 84 -17.07 -1.77 2.09
C ALA A 84 -17.59 -1.05 3.34
N ASP A 85 -17.05 -1.35 4.52
CA ASP A 85 -17.38 -0.68 5.79
C ASP A 85 -17.04 0.82 5.75
N ARG A 86 -16.03 1.22 4.95
CA ARG A 86 -15.70 2.61 4.64
C ARG A 86 -16.52 3.20 3.48
N GLN A 87 -17.52 2.47 2.99
CA GLN A 87 -18.35 2.86 1.83
C GLN A 87 -17.52 3.17 0.57
N ALA A 88 -16.33 2.60 0.45
CA ALA A 88 -15.40 2.79 -0.65
C ALA A 88 -15.50 1.68 -1.68
N HIS A 89 -15.17 2.00 -2.94
CA HIS A 89 -15.13 1.01 -4.01
C HIS A 89 -13.79 0.26 -4.02
N ALA A 90 -13.83 -1.08 -4.06
CA ALA A 90 -12.64 -1.93 -4.04
C ALA A 90 -12.11 -2.22 -5.44
N VAL A 91 -11.07 -1.53 -5.88
CA VAL A 91 -10.39 -1.76 -7.16
C VAL A 91 -9.24 -2.75 -6.97
N ILE A 92 -9.60 -4.03 -6.81
CA ILE A 92 -8.70 -5.14 -6.54
C ILE A 92 -8.83 -6.19 -7.64
N PRO A 93 -7.76 -6.50 -8.39
CA PRO A 93 -7.84 -7.53 -9.42
C PRO A 93 -8.05 -8.91 -8.79
N PRO A 94 -8.96 -9.75 -9.30
CA PRO A 94 -9.12 -11.10 -8.80
C PRO A 94 -7.84 -11.91 -9.06
N ARG A 95 -7.54 -12.85 -8.18
CA ARG A 95 -6.40 -13.77 -8.34
C ARG A 95 -6.57 -14.60 -9.64
N LYS A 96 -5.47 -15.15 -10.20
CA LYS A 96 -5.46 -15.86 -11.47
C LYS A 96 -6.51 -17.00 -11.56
N ASN A 97 -6.65 -17.77 -10.47
CA ASN A 97 -7.57 -18.91 -10.41
C ASN A 97 -8.75 -18.65 -9.45
N ALA A 98 -9.18 -17.39 -9.37
CA ALA A 98 -10.25 -17.00 -8.46
C ALA A 98 -11.58 -17.68 -8.82
N LYS A 99 -12.25 -18.24 -7.80
CA LYS A 99 -13.60 -18.79 -7.90
C LYS A 99 -14.60 -17.82 -7.22
N PRO A 100 -15.87 -17.83 -7.61
CA PRO A 100 -16.90 -17.06 -6.90
C PRO A 100 -16.97 -17.45 -5.43
N TRP A 101 -17.21 -16.46 -4.57
CA TRP A 101 -17.46 -16.72 -3.16
C TRP A 101 -18.93 -17.08 -2.94
N LYS A 102 -19.18 -17.99 -2.03
CA LYS A 102 -20.55 -18.54 -1.79
C LYS A 102 -21.39 -17.69 -0.84
N ASP A 103 -20.79 -16.72 -0.14
CA ASP A 103 -21.55 -15.87 0.80
C ASP A 103 -22.28 -14.75 0.06
N THR A 104 -23.32 -14.22 0.72
CA THR A 104 -24.25 -13.23 0.19
C THR A 104 -23.96 -11.80 0.63
N LYS A 105 -22.82 -11.55 1.29
CA LYS A 105 -22.41 -10.19 1.68
C LYS A 105 -22.23 -9.30 0.45
N SER A 106 -22.60 -8.04 0.57
CA SER A 106 -22.48 -7.05 -0.52
C SER A 106 -21.07 -7.03 -1.15
N SER A 107 -20.03 -7.00 -0.33
CA SER A 107 -18.63 -7.02 -0.76
C SER A 107 -18.26 -8.28 -1.56
N SER A 108 -18.88 -9.43 -1.25
CA SER A 108 -18.66 -10.69 -1.97
C SER A 108 -19.45 -10.73 -3.28
N LEU A 109 -20.63 -10.18 -3.32
CA LEU A 109 -21.43 -10.06 -4.54
C LEU A 109 -20.74 -9.14 -5.54
N GLU A 110 -20.30 -7.96 -5.10
CA GLU A 110 -19.51 -7.02 -5.93
C GLU A 110 -18.24 -7.69 -6.50
N ARG A 111 -17.52 -8.42 -5.68
CA ARG A 111 -16.33 -9.17 -6.10
C ARG A 111 -16.66 -10.26 -7.12
N ASN A 112 -17.78 -10.97 -6.97
CA ASN A 112 -18.22 -12.00 -7.91
C ASN A 112 -18.63 -11.40 -9.26
N GLU A 113 -19.30 -10.24 -9.26
CA GLU A 113 -19.60 -9.48 -10.48
C GLU A 113 -18.31 -9.02 -11.18
N LEU A 114 -17.36 -8.49 -10.42
CA LEU A 114 -16.04 -8.16 -10.94
C LEU A 114 -15.36 -9.37 -11.60
N LEU A 115 -15.43 -10.53 -10.97
CA LEU A 115 -14.85 -11.77 -11.53
C LEU A 115 -15.53 -12.16 -12.86
N ARG A 116 -16.86 -12.04 -12.96
CA ARG A 116 -17.61 -12.28 -14.21
C ARG A 116 -17.20 -11.29 -15.30
N THR A 117 -17.11 -10.00 -14.93
CA THR A 117 -16.69 -8.93 -15.83
C THR A 117 -15.28 -9.18 -16.38
N VAL A 118 -14.33 -9.52 -15.51
CA VAL A 118 -12.93 -9.81 -15.92
C VAL A 118 -12.86 -11.06 -16.79
N LYS A 119 -13.68 -12.08 -16.54
CA LYS A 119 -13.75 -13.26 -17.40
C LYS A 119 -14.31 -12.95 -18.79
N ARG A 120 -15.34 -12.08 -18.88
CA ARG A 120 -16.00 -11.71 -20.13
C ARG A 120 -15.19 -10.74 -20.99
N LEU A 121 -14.64 -9.70 -20.39
CA LEU A 121 -13.98 -8.59 -21.09
C LEU A 121 -12.47 -8.68 -21.13
N GLY A 122 -11.89 -9.54 -20.30
CA GLY A 122 -10.45 -9.64 -20.13
C GLY A 122 -9.91 -8.66 -19.09
N ARG A 123 -8.78 -9.05 -18.49
CA ARG A 123 -8.13 -8.29 -17.38
C ARG A 123 -7.57 -6.94 -17.84
N THR A 124 -7.09 -6.86 -19.08
CA THR A 124 -6.48 -5.64 -19.61
C THR A 124 -7.51 -4.53 -19.76
N LEU A 125 -8.67 -4.84 -20.32
CA LEU A 125 -9.75 -3.88 -20.51
C LEU A 125 -10.32 -3.42 -19.16
N TRP A 126 -10.54 -4.37 -18.22
CA TRP A 126 -10.96 -4.03 -16.87
C TRP A 126 -9.98 -3.08 -16.18
N LYS A 127 -8.67 -3.34 -16.25
CA LYS A 127 -7.64 -2.45 -15.65
C LYS A 127 -7.71 -1.04 -16.21
N LYS A 128 -7.96 -0.89 -17.49
CA LYS A 128 -8.10 0.42 -18.14
C LYS A 128 -9.35 1.15 -17.62
N TRP A 129 -10.50 0.50 -17.59
CA TRP A 129 -11.76 1.10 -17.17
C TRP A 129 -11.81 1.43 -15.68
N SER A 130 -11.31 0.53 -14.83
CA SER A 130 -11.31 0.73 -13.38
C SER A 130 -10.29 1.74 -12.88
N GLY A 131 -9.43 2.28 -13.75
CA GLY A 131 -8.34 3.16 -13.34
C GLY A 131 -7.28 2.47 -12.46
N TYR A 132 -7.16 1.14 -12.54
CA TYR A 132 -6.27 0.32 -11.73
C TYR A 132 -4.80 0.77 -11.78
N HIS A 133 -4.38 1.45 -12.84
CA HIS A 133 -3.02 1.99 -12.97
C HIS A 133 -2.64 2.97 -11.84
N ARG A 134 -3.61 3.62 -11.18
CA ARG A 134 -3.36 4.49 -10.02
C ARG A 134 -2.65 3.79 -8.88
N ARG A 135 -2.77 2.46 -8.79
CA ARG A 135 -2.02 1.65 -7.83
C ARG A 135 -0.50 1.88 -7.93
N SER A 136 0.04 2.11 -9.12
CA SER A 136 1.48 2.30 -9.32
C SER A 136 2.04 3.55 -8.63
N LEU A 137 1.19 4.53 -8.28
CA LEU A 137 1.59 5.73 -7.55
C LEU A 137 2.20 5.39 -6.18
N VAL A 138 1.72 4.31 -5.53
CA VAL A 138 2.30 3.81 -4.28
C VAL A 138 3.76 3.37 -4.48
N GLU A 139 4.07 2.72 -5.60
CA GLU A 139 5.43 2.26 -5.92
C GLU A 139 6.37 3.44 -6.09
N THR A 140 5.91 4.50 -6.78
CA THR A 140 6.66 5.76 -6.93
C THR A 140 6.92 6.43 -5.58
N LYS A 141 5.89 6.56 -4.71
CA LYS A 141 6.08 7.12 -3.37
C LYS A 141 7.01 6.28 -2.51
N MET A 142 6.91 4.96 -2.60
CA MET A 142 7.80 4.05 -1.91
C MET A 142 9.26 4.21 -2.37
N HIS A 143 9.48 4.46 -3.65
CA HIS A 143 10.80 4.82 -4.17
C HIS A 143 11.32 6.13 -3.55
N CYS A 144 10.48 7.17 -3.48
CA CYS A 144 10.84 8.43 -2.84
C CYS A 144 11.24 8.26 -1.36
N ILE A 145 10.53 7.40 -0.60
CA ILE A 145 10.92 7.08 0.79
C ILE A 145 12.33 6.47 0.84
N LYS A 146 12.66 5.60 -0.10
CA LYS A 146 13.98 4.97 -0.17
C LYS A 146 15.10 5.93 -0.55
N LEU A 147 14.82 6.97 -1.32
CA LEU A 147 15.80 8.01 -1.63
C LEU A 147 16.23 8.80 -0.38
N LEU A 148 15.39 8.88 0.64
CA LEU A 148 15.76 9.43 1.97
C LEU A 148 16.62 8.47 2.80
N GLY A 149 16.87 7.27 2.29
CA GLY A 149 17.67 6.22 2.91
C GLY A 149 16.97 4.86 2.81
N ASP A 150 17.66 3.88 2.27
CA ASP A 150 17.15 2.52 2.07
C ASP A 150 17.29 1.63 3.31
N LYS A 151 17.98 2.13 4.36
CA LYS A 151 18.20 1.46 5.64
C LYS A 151 17.60 2.27 6.79
N LEU A 152 17.14 1.57 7.83
CA LEU A 152 16.76 2.17 9.09
C LEU A 152 17.98 2.22 10.02
N SER A 153 18.32 3.39 10.50
CA SER A 153 19.46 3.62 11.40
C SER A 153 19.14 3.28 12.85
N ALA A 154 17.87 3.42 13.22
CA ALA A 154 17.40 3.17 14.57
C ALA A 154 17.48 1.67 14.95
N ARG A 155 17.88 1.39 16.21
CA ARG A 155 18.08 0.03 16.71
C ARG A 155 16.79 -0.64 17.21
N SER A 156 15.97 0.11 17.96
CA SER A 156 14.71 -0.43 18.49
C SER A 156 13.58 -0.34 17.47
N PHE A 157 12.58 -1.22 17.55
CA PHE A 157 11.43 -1.18 16.65
C PHE A 157 10.66 0.14 16.76
N GLY A 158 10.39 0.64 18.00
CA GLY A 158 9.71 1.91 18.18
C GLY A 158 10.47 3.09 17.57
N SER A 159 11.80 3.13 17.74
CA SER A 159 12.62 4.16 17.09
C SER A 159 12.64 4.03 15.56
N GLN A 160 12.56 2.81 15.00
CA GLN A 160 12.42 2.58 13.56
C GLN A 160 11.08 3.10 13.03
N VAL A 161 10.00 2.94 13.79
CA VAL A 161 8.69 3.51 13.47
C VAL A 161 8.78 5.04 13.41
N ASN A 162 9.35 5.67 14.43
CA ASN A 162 9.53 7.12 14.46
C ASN A 162 10.39 7.65 13.30
N GLU A 163 11.47 6.92 12.96
CA GLU A 163 12.33 7.25 11.82
C GLU A 163 11.54 7.26 10.49
N ILE A 164 10.69 6.27 10.28
CA ILE A 164 9.82 6.21 9.09
C ILE A 164 8.79 7.34 9.11
N HIS A 165 8.17 7.64 10.25
CA HIS A 165 7.24 8.77 10.36
C HIS A 165 7.91 10.10 10.03
N ALA A 166 9.13 10.34 10.49
CA ALA A 166 9.90 11.54 10.16
C ALA A 166 10.17 11.64 8.64
N ARG A 167 10.59 10.52 8.00
CA ARG A 167 10.81 10.48 6.54
C ARG A 167 9.52 10.79 5.77
N VAL A 168 8.39 10.24 6.21
CA VAL A 168 7.08 10.50 5.58
C VAL A 168 6.66 11.95 5.75
N ALA A 169 6.86 12.55 6.93
CA ALA A 169 6.56 13.97 7.16
C ALA A 169 7.37 14.87 6.21
N VAL A 170 8.66 14.59 6.03
CA VAL A 170 9.52 15.30 5.07
C VAL A 170 8.97 15.16 3.65
N LEU A 171 8.61 13.95 3.20
CA LEU A 171 8.08 13.73 1.86
C LEU A 171 6.72 14.39 1.63
N ASN A 172 5.85 14.37 2.63
CA ASN A 172 4.57 15.07 2.54
C ASN A 172 4.80 16.58 2.42
N ARG A 173 5.77 17.12 3.18
CA ARG A 173 6.13 18.55 3.06
C ARG A 173 6.67 18.88 1.68
N PHE A 174 7.54 18.08 1.10
CA PHE A 174 7.97 18.26 -0.31
C PHE A 174 6.80 18.18 -1.30
N THR A 175 5.84 17.31 -1.04
CA THR A 175 4.65 17.18 -1.89
C THR A 175 3.78 18.45 -1.83
N GLU A 176 3.65 19.07 -0.66
CA GLU A 176 2.92 20.33 -0.45
C GLU A 176 3.61 21.53 -1.12
N LEU A 177 4.93 21.60 -1.01
CA LEU A 177 5.71 22.68 -1.62
C LEU A 177 5.68 22.60 -3.16
N GLY A 178 5.36 21.44 -3.72
CA GLY A 178 5.30 21.24 -5.17
C GLY A 178 6.68 21.24 -5.85
N ARG A 179 6.69 21.45 -7.17
CA ARG A 179 7.92 21.58 -7.95
C ARG A 179 8.43 23.02 -7.90
N PRO A 180 9.75 23.24 -7.73
CA PRO A 180 10.30 24.59 -7.82
C PRO A 180 10.00 25.19 -9.21
N LEU A 181 9.49 26.40 -9.23
CA LEU A 181 9.34 27.17 -10.45
C LEU A 181 10.63 27.97 -10.65
N THR A 182 11.44 27.58 -11.62
CA THR A 182 12.64 28.33 -12.00
C THR A 182 12.22 29.46 -12.95
N GLN A 183 12.36 30.71 -12.51
CA GLN A 183 12.24 31.86 -13.41
C GLN A 183 13.63 32.22 -13.93
N VAL A 184 13.74 32.33 -15.25
CA VAL A 184 14.94 32.93 -15.88
C VAL A 184 14.90 34.41 -15.57
N THR A 185 15.82 34.89 -14.74
CA THR A 185 16.04 36.33 -14.58
C THR A 185 16.71 36.86 -15.86
N PRO A 186 16.21 37.94 -16.47
CA PRO A 186 16.79 38.51 -17.66
C PRO A 186 18.21 39.05 -17.45
#